data_8f1232a20e7c54ee3112b2e3ce020b75
#
_entry.id   8f1232a20e7c54ee3112b2e3ce020b75
#
_cell.length_a   1.000
_cell.length_b   1.000
_cell.length_c   1.000
_cell.angle_alpha   90.00
_cell.angle_beta   90.00
_cell.angle_gamma   90.00
#
_symmetry.space_group_name_H-M   'P 1'
#
loop_
_entity.id
_entity.type
_entity.pdbx_description
1 polymer ?
#
loop_
_entity_poly.entity_id
_entity_poly.type
_entity_poly.pdbx_seq_one_letter_code
_entity_poly.pdbx_strand_id
1 'polypeptide(L)'
;GKEVQPGRRFGTEIASYAKKRGVSGIFHSDELPAYGITQDEVNSVKDYLNVGSQDAFIIVAHDENVAISALEEVKRRANLGFEGVVEETRKSLDDGNTEYMRPLPTANRMYLETDIPLFKITDELVEPIKNNLPELPDVKKERIIKEYNLSEDLASQLVKRLEADVFEEILTDVEVDPTPVASL
;
A
#
# COMPACT_ATOMS: atom_id res chain seq x y z
N GLY A 1 2.70 -14.01 -11.14
CA GLY A 1 3.26 -13.57 -9.85
C GLY A 1 2.18 -13.08 -8.91
N LYS A 2 2.52 -12.94 -7.63
CA LYS A 2 1.59 -12.49 -6.59
C LYS A 2 1.26 -11.00 -6.76
N GLU A 3 0.00 -10.63 -6.63
CA GLU A 3 -0.41 -9.23 -6.56
C GLU A 3 -0.02 -8.62 -5.19
N VAL A 4 0.53 -7.43 -5.23
CA VAL A 4 0.91 -6.64 -4.06
C VAL A 4 -0.05 -5.47 -3.81
N GLN A 5 -0.79 -5.08 -4.85
CA GLN A 5 -1.91 -4.15 -4.84
C GLN A 5 -2.93 -4.63 -5.87
N PRO A 6 -4.21 -4.24 -5.82
CA PRO A 6 -5.21 -4.65 -6.80
C PRO A 6 -4.74 -4.42 -8.25
N GLY A 7 -4.67 -5.49 -9.05
CA GLY A 7 -4.18 -5.44 -10.43
C GLY A 7 -2.68 -5.16 -10.62
N ARG A 8 -1.90 -5.03 -9.55
CA ARG A 8 -0.48 -4.71 -9.59
C ARG A 8 0.36 -5.82 -8.97
N ARG A 9 1.14 -6.50 -9.79
CA ARG A 9 1.99 -7.62 -9.39
C ARG A 9 3.34 -7.16 -8.86
N PHE A 10 4.02 -8.02 -8.11
CA PHE A 10 5.36 -7.74 -7.57
C PHE A 10 6.39 -7.40 -8.67
N GLY A 11 6.35 -8.10 -9.80
CA GLY A 11 7.20 -7.79 -10.96
C GLY A 11 7.04 -6.34 -11.46
N THR A 12 5.80 -5.86 -11.56
CA THR A 12 5.49 -4.45 -11.90
C THR A 12 6.04 -3.49 -10.87
N GLU A 13 5.96 -3.85 -9.60
CA GLU A 13 6.48 -3.03 -8.50
C GLU A 13 8.01 -2.88 -8.61
N ILE A 14 8.77 -3.97 -8.69
CA ILE A 14 10.23 -3.92 -8.80
C ILE A 14 10.72 -3.28 -10.11
N ALA A 15 9.95 -3.40 -11.20
CA ALA A 15 10.24 -2.72 -12.46
C ALA A 15 10.25 -1.19 -12.31
N SER A 16 9.42 -0.62 -11.44
CA SER A 16 9.39 0.82 -11.19
C SER A 16 10.69 1.35 -10.59
N TYR A 17 11.39 0.54 -9.80
CA TYR A 17 12.70 0.88 -9.25
C TYR A 17 13.81 0.78 -10.31
N ALA A 18 13.80 -0.27 -11.11
CA ALA A 18 14.74 -0.41 -12.24
C ALA A 18 14.66 0.77 -13.21
N LYS A 19 13.44 1.21 -13.55
CA LYS A 19 13.21 2.38 -14.43
C LYS A 19 13.85 3.66 -13.91
N LYS A 20 13.97 3.85 -12.61
CA LYS A 20 14.66 5.01 -12.02
C LYS A 20 16.18 4.98 -12.24
N ARG A 21 16.73 3.83 -12.66
CA ARG A 21 18.13 3.67 -13.03
C ARG A 21 18.40 3.85 -14.54
N GLY A 22 17.36 4.22 -15.31
CA GLY A 22 17.51 4.59 -16.72
C GLY A 22 17.11 3.50 -17.71
N VAL A 23 16.62 2.33 -17.25
CA VAL A 23 16.10 1.29 -18.13
C VAL A 23 14.63 1.49 -18.45
N SER A 24 14.18 1.06 -19.61
CA SER A 24 12.76 1.14 -20.02
C SER A 24 11.87 0.13 -19.29
N GLY A 25 12.44 -0.98 -18.84
CA GLY A 25 11.74 -2.06 -18.14
C GLY A 25 12.68 -3.21 -17.82
N ILE A 26 12.10 -4.26 -17.26
CA ILE A 26 12.77 -5.52 -16.98
C ILE A 26 11.90 -6.66 -17.48
N PHE A 27 12.48 -7.82 -17.77
CA PHE A 27 11.76 -9.08 -17.97
C PHE A 27 11.95 -9.95 -16.73
N HIS A 28 10.87 -10.47 -16.18
CA HIS A 28 10.97 -11.40 -15.05
C HIS A 28 10.36 -12.75 -15.39
N SER A 29 10.87 -13.80 -14.79
CA SER A 29 10.56 -15.19 -15.10
C SER A 29 9.06 -15.53 -15.04
N ASP A 30 8.29 -14.81 -14.21
CA ASP A 30 6.83 -15.03 -14.06
C ASP A 30 6.00 -14.58 -15.28
N GLU A 31 6.57 -13.72 -16.13
CA GLU A 31 5.92 -13.22 -17.34
C GLU A 31 6.38 -13.95 -18.61
N LEU A 32 7.49 -14.68 -18.51
CA LEU A 32 8.07 -15.40 -19.64
C LEU A 32 7.47 -16.82 -19.79
N PRO A 33 7.30 -17.32 -21.02
CA PRO A 33 7.72 -16.74 -22.31
C PRO A 33 6.77 -15.63 -22.81
N ALA A 34 7.32 -14.49 -23.15
CA ALA A 34 6.60 -13.33 -23.74
C ALA A 34 7.60 -12.36 -24.39
N TYR A 35 7.11 -11.32 -25.02
CA TYR A 35 7.91 -10.22 -25.58
C TYR A 35 8.97 -10.67 -26.63
N GLY A 36 8.72 -11.76 -27.34
CA GLY A 36 9.66 -12.32 -28.31
C GLY A 36 10.67 -13.29 -27.72
N ILE A 37 10.68 -13.51 -26.41
CA ILE A 37 11.52 -14.53 -25.74
C ILE A 37 10.77 -15.86 -25.75
N THR A 38 11.40 -16.87 -26.31
CA THR A 38 10.85 -18.22 -26.46
C THR A 38 11.01 -19.07 -25.21
N GLN A 39 10.27 -20.17 -25.10
CA GLN A 39 10.38 -21.09 -23.98
C GLN A 39 11.79 -21.74 -23.91
N ASP A 40 12.40 -22.01 -25.06
CA ASP A 40 13.75 -22.61 -25.10
C ASP A 40 14.81 -21.64 -24.58
N GLU A 41 14.68 -20.35 -24.88
CA GLU A 41 15.54 -19.31 -24.32
C GLU A 41 15.34 -19.17 -22.80
N VAL A 42 14.10 -19.21 -22.34
CA VAL A 42 13.80 -19.21 -20.89
C VAL A 42 14.43 -20.40 -20.19
N ASN A 43 14.34 -21.59 -20.78
CA ASN A 43 14.95 -22.80 -20.22
C ASN A 43 16.49 -22.68 -20.21
N SER A 44 17.07 -22.18 -21.29
CA SER A 44 18.51 -21.96 -21.39
C SER A 44 19.04 -20.99 -20.31
N VAL A 45 18.29 -19.92 -20.03
CA VAL A 45 18.62 -18.97 -18.95
C VAL A 45 18.50 -19.63 -17.57
N LYS A 46 17.46 -20.43 -17.35
CA LYS A 46 17.29 -21.19 -16.08
C LYS A 46 18.45 -22.13 -15.83
N ASP A 47 18.84 -22.87 -16.86
CA ASP A 47 19.95 -23.83 -16.79
C ASP A 47 21.29 -23.12 -16.55
N TYR A 48 21.52 -22.01 -17.27
CA TYR A 48 22.76 -21.22 -17.11
C TYR A 48 22.88 -20.61 -15.71
N LEU A 49 21.78 -20.10 -15.15
CA LEU A 49 21.75 -19.50 -13.81
C LEU A 49 21.53 -20.53 -12.69
N ASN A 50 21.32 -21.80 -13.04
CA ASN A 50 20.97 -22.87 -12.10
C ASN A 50 19.77 -22.54 -11.22
N VAL A 51 18.69 -22.06 -11.83
CA VAL A 51 17.47 -21.58 -11.18
C VAL A 51 16.61 -22.75 -10.70
N GLY A 52 16.37 -22.84 -9.40
CA GLY A 52 15.51 -23.85 -8.78
C GLY A 52 14.01 -23.54 -8.89
N SER A 53 13.18 -24.45 -8.39
CA SER A 53 11.71 -24.34 -8.47
C SER A 53 11.12 -23.18 -7.63
N GLN A 54 11.87 -22.68 -6.66
CA GLN A 54 11.47 -21.56 -5.79
C GLN A 54 12.15 -20.25 -6.16
N ASP A 55 13.03 -20.27 -7.18
CA ASP A 55 13.79 -19.13 -7.62
C ASP A 55 13.10 -18.41 -8.79
N ALA A 56 13.41 -17.14 -8.93
CA ALA A 56 13.04 -16.32 -10.06
C ALA A 56 14.27 -15.63 -10.64
N PHE A 57 14.22 -15.31 -11.93
CA PHE A 57 15.28 -14.53 -12.56
C PHE A 57 14.73 -13.27 -13.24
N ILE A 58 15.63 -12.32 -13.46
CA ILE A 58 15.34 -11.05 -14.10
C ILE A 58 16.37 -10.81 -15.19
N ILE A 59 15.89 -10.33 -16.33
CA ILE A 59 16.73 -9.93 -17.46
C ILE A 59 16.57 -8.43 -17.67
N VAL A 60 17.69 -7.76 -17.89
CA VAL A 60 17.77 -6.35 -18.28
C VAL A 60 18.61 -6.24 -19.53
N ALA A 61 18.11 -5.55 -20.55
CA ALA A 61 18.83 -5.26 -21.78
C ALA A 61 19.15 -3.75 -21.85
N HIS A 62 20.38 -3.38 -21.59
CA HIS A 62 20.90 -2.00 -21.66
C HIS A 62 22.42 -2.01 -21.68
N ASP A 63 23.06 -0.83 -21.74
CA ASP A 63 24.50 -0.70 -21.50
C ASP A 63 24.87 -1.31 -20.16
N GLU A 64 26.03 -1.96 -20.08
CA GLU A 64 26.46 -2.77 -18.95
C GLU A 64 26.30 -2.06 -17.59
N ASN A 65 26.81 -0.84 -17.45
CA ASN A 65 26.75 -0.10 -16.19
C ASN A 65 25.32 0.22 -15.76
N VAL A 66 24.45 0.56 -16.72
CA VAL A 66 23.03 0.86 -16.45
C VAL A 66 22.30 -0.41 -16.09
N ALA A 67 22.54 -1.51 -16.81
CA ALA A 67 21.93 -2.80 -16.53
C ALA A 67 22.30 -3.32 -15.14
N ILE A 68 23.57 -3.26 -14.77
CA ILE A 68 24.06 -3.64 -13.43
C ILE A 68 23.36 -2.80 -12.36
N SER A 69 23.35 -1.47 -12.51
CA SER A 69 22.71 -0.56 -11.55
C SER A 69 21.20 -0.85 -11.39
N ALA A 70 20.52 -1.17 -12.48
CA ALA A 70 19.11 -1.54 -12.45
C ALA A 70 18.87 -2.88 -11.73
N LEU A 71 19.70 -3.89 -11.98
CA LEU A 71 19.61 -5.19 -11.32
C LEU A 71 19.93 -5.11 -9.82
N GLU A 72 20.92 -4.31 -9.43
CA GLU A 72 21.24 -4.06 -8.02
C GLU A 72 20.06 -3.41 -7.30
N GLU A 73 19.40 -2.44 -7.93
CA GLU A 73 18.24 -1.78 -7.36
C GLU A 73 17.05 -2.73 -7.20
N VAL A 74 16.80 -3.59 -8.18
CA VAL A 74 15.78 -4.65 -8.10
C VAL A 74 16.08 -5.61 -6.95
N LYS A 75 17.32 -6.08 -6.84
CA LYS A 75 17.76 -6.95 -5.76
C LYS A 75 17.60 -6.29 -4.39
N ARG A 76 18.01 -5.03 -4.27
CA ARG A 76 17.85 -4.23 -3.04
C ARG A 76 16.37 -4.15 -2.64
N ARG A 77 15.51 -3.79 -3.59
CA ARG A 77 14.07 -3.67 -3.32
C ARG A 77 13.43 -5.00 -2.92
N ALA A 78 13.80 -6.09 -3.58
CA ALA A 78 13.29 -7.41 -3.25
C ALA A 78 13.66 -7.81 -1.81
N ASN A 79 14.90 -7.56 -1.40
CA ASN A 79 15.36 -7.86 -0.05
C ASN A 79 14.67 -7.01 1.03
N LEU A 80 14.42 -5.74 0.78
CA LEU A 80 13.67 -4.89 1.71
C LEU A 80 12.25 -5.42 2.01
N GLY A 81 11.67 -6.20 1.10
CA GLY A 81 10.39 -6.86 1.34
C GLY A 81 10.39 -7.87 2.49
N PHE A 82 11.55 -8.39 2.88
CA PHE A 82 11.70 -9.28 4.04
C PHE A 82 11.82 -8.51 5.37
N GLU A 83 12.18 -7.23 5.31
CA GLU A 83 12.32 -6.36 6.49
C GLU A 83 10.99 -5.75 6.92
N GLY A 84 9.98 -5.76 6.04
CA GLY A 84 8.65 -5.23 6.28
C GLY A 84 8.20 -4.18 5.27
N VAL A 85 7.45 -3.18 5.74
CA VAL A 85 6.99 -2.08 4.88
C VAL A 85 8.16 -1.15 4.58
N VAL A 86 8.43 -0.94 3.30
CA VAL A 86 9.56 -0.13 2.86
C VAL A 86 9.28 1.35 3.09
N GLU A 87 10.20 2.03 3.76
CA GLU A 87 10.16 3.48 4.00
C GLU A 87 10.52 4.25 2.72
N GLU A 88 9.50 4.74 2.03
CA GLU A 88 9.66 5.44 0.76
C GLU A 88 8.51 6.40 0.49
N THR A 89 8.75 7.41 -0.35
CA THR A 89 7.70 8.25 -0.90
C THR A 89 7.06 7.53 -2.08
N ARG A 90 5.74 7.39 -2.03
CA ARG A 90 4.94 6.79 -3.11
C ARG A 90 4.06 7.83 -3.75
N LYS A 91 3.79 7.67 -5.05
CA LYS A 91 2.84 8.45 -5.81
C LYS A 91 1.51 7.71 -5.86
N SER A 92 0.41 8.39 -5.60
CA SER A 92 -0.93 7.86 -5.84
C SER A 92 -1.24 7.78 -7.33
N LEU A 93 -1.98 6.75 -7.72
CA LEU A 93 -2.48 6.54 -9.07
C LEU A 93 -4.00 6.70 -9.10
N ASP A 94 -4.56 6.96 -10.28
CA ASP A 94 -5.99 7.20 -10.46
C ASP A 94 -6.86 5.97 -10.14
N ASP A 95 -6.27 4.78 -10.21
CA ASP A 95 -6.90 3.49 -9.86
C ASP A 95 -6.89 3.17 -8.35
N GLY A 96 -6.45 4.11 -7.52
CA GLY A 96 -6.34 3.95 -6.06
C GLY A 96 -5.07 3.21 -5.61
N ASN A 97 -4.24 2.75 -6.54
CA ASN A 97 -2.95 2.15 -6.23
C ASN A 97 -1.86 3.20 -5.98
N THR A 98 -0.69 2.73 -5.62
CA THR A 98 0.48 3.58 -5.46
C THR A 98 1.68 2.99 -6.20
N GLU A 99 2.61 3.83 -6.62
CA GLU A 99 3.90 3.42 -7.19
C GLU A 99 5.07 4.11 -6.51
N TYR A 100 6.24 3.49 -6.58
CA TYR A 100 7.48 4.07 -6.06
C TYR A 100 7.80 5.40 -6.74
N MET A 101 8.05 6.41 -5.95
CA MET A 101 8.43 7.74 -6.42
C MET A 101 9.91 8.05 -6.14
N ARG A 102 10.32 7.95 -4.88
CA ARG A 102 11.67 8.24 -4.40
C ARG A 102 11.88 7.72 -2.98
N PRO A 103 13.13 7.57 -2.49
CA PRO A 103 13.39 7.33 -1.07
C PRO A 103 12.78 8.42 -0.19
N LEU A 104 12.49 8.11 1.06
CA LEU A 104 12.12 9.13 2.04
C LEU A 104 13.21 10.22 2.13
N PRO A 105 12.82 11.48 2.30
CA PRO A 105 13.76 12.52 2.61
C PRO A 105 14.47 12.18 3.92
N THR A 106 15.79 12.24 3.89
CA THR A 106 16.61 12.09 5.09
C THR A 106 16.59 13.39 5.90
N ALA A 107 17.06 13.34 7.15
CA ALA A 107 17.20 14.50 8.04
C ALA A 107 17.91 15.69 7.38
N ASN A 108 18.83 15.41 6.44
CA ASN A 108 19.56 16.45 5.69
C ASN A 108 18.68 17.25 4.71
N ARG A 109 17.48 16.78 4.40
CA ARG A 109 16.52 17.43 3.50
C ARG A 109 15.32 18.02 4.22
N MET A 110 15.21 17.79 5.51
CA MET A 110 14.15 18.31 6.34
C MET A 110 14.72 19.42 7.22
N TYR A 111 14.16 20.61 7.11
CA TYR A 111 14.45 21.67 8.07
C TYR A 111 13.92 21.28 9.45
N LEU A 112 14.71 21.52 10.47
CA LEU A 112 14.22 21.45 11.84
C LEU A 112 13.13 22.52 12.02
N GLU A 113 12.02 22.12 12.64
CA GLU A 113 11.01 23.08 13.03
C GLU A 113 11.60 24.00 14.11
N THR A 114 11.74 25.29 13.79
CA THR A 114 12.36 26.28 14.68
C THR A 114 11.35 27.10 15.46
N ASP A 115 10.11 27.15 14.96
CA ASP A 115 9.05 27.99 15.54
C ASP A 115 8.26 27.25 16.62
N ILE A 116 8.34 25.92 16.64
CA ILE A 116 7.68 25.09 17.64
C ILE A 116 8.76 24.39 18.49
N PRO A 117 8.77 24.57 19.81
CA PRO A 117 9.71 23.89 20.67
C PRO A 117 9.50 22.38 20.66
N LEU A 118 10.56 21.63 20.93
CA LEU A 118 10.49 20.17 21.05
C LEU A 118 9.47 19.77 22.10
N PHE A 119 8.53 18.94 21.70
CA PHE A 119 7.49 18.40 22.55
C PHE A 119 7.78 16.94 22.87
N LYS A 120 7.89 16.61 24.15
CA LYS A 120 8.13 15.22 24.57
C LYS A 120 6.81 14.47 24.65
N ILE A 121 6.69 13.41 23.86
CA ILE A 121 5.55 12.49 23.97
C ILE A 121 5.80 11.60 25.18
N THR A 122 5.00 11.77 26.23
CA THR A 122 5.05 10.98 27.48
C THR A 122 3.87 10.04 27.56
N ASP A 123 3.99 8.99 28.38
CA ASP A 123 2.88 8.05 28.62
C ASP A 123 1.67 8.77 29.24
N GLU A 124 1.90 9.78 30.10
CA GLU A 124 0.83 10.60 30.70
C GLU A 124 -0.02 11.33 29.65
N LEU A 125 0.58 11.70 28.50
CA LEU A 125 -0.12 12.31 27.39
C LEU A 125 -0.84 11.27 26.53
N VAL A 126 -0.20 10.11 26.34
CA VAL A 126 -0.67 9.08 25.40
C VAL A 126 -1.80 8.24 26.01
N GLU A 127 -1.72 7.90 27.30
CA GLU A 127 -2.71 7.03 27.98
C GLU A 127 -4.16 7.58 27.93
N PRO A 128 -4.43 8.86 28.18
CA PRO A 128 -5.78 9.41 28.03
C PRO A 128 -6.31 9.30 26.60
N ILE A 129 -5.44 9.45 25.59
CA ILE A 129 -5.81 9.35 24.17
C ILE A 129 -6.13 7.89 23.83
N LYS A 130 -5.29 6.94 24.25
CA LYS A 130 -5.52 5.50 24.04
C LYS A 130 -6.85 5.03 24.64
N ASN A 131 -7.17 5.54 25.83
CA ASN A 131 -8.39 5.17 26.56
C ASN A 131 -9.66 5.83 25.97
N ASN A 132 -9.51 6.78 25.05
CA ASN A 132 -10.61 7.54 24.44
C ASN A 132 -10.51 7.54 22.91
N LEU A 133 -9.99 6.45 22.34
CA LEU A 133 -9.95 6.30 20.88
C LEU A 133 -11.37 6.17 20.34
N PRO A 134 -11.67 6.83 19.22
CA PRO A 134 -12.94 6.64 18.54
C PRO A 134 -13.05 5.21 18.00
N GLU A 135 -14.28 4.74 17.91
CA GLU A 135 -14.59 3.46 17.29
C GLU A 135 -14.16 3.42 15.83
N LEU A 136 -13.55 2.31 15.39
CA LEU A 136 -13.17 2.14 13.99
C LEU A 136 -14.42 2.10 13.08
N PRO A 137 -14.34 2.68 11.87
CA PRO A 137 -15.49 2.75 10.96
C PRO A 137 -16.17 1.41 10.69
N ASP A 138 -15.41 0.33 10.49
CA ASP A 138 -15.96 -1.00 10.24
C ASP A 138 -16.68 -1.55 11.47
N VAL A 139 -16.10 -1.37 12.66
CA VAL A 139 -16.71 -1.80 13.93
C VAL A 139 -17.99 -0.99 14.19
N LYS A 140 -17.94 0.32 13.96
CA LYS A 140 -19.10 1.20 14.08
C LYS A 140 -20.23 0.80 13.15
N LYS A 141 -19.91 0.48 11.89
CA LYS A 141 -20.89 -0.02 10.92
C LYS A 141 -21.58 -1.29 11.41
N GLU A 142 -20.80 -2.29 11.85
CA GLU A 142 -21.35 -3.55 12.36
C GLU A 142 -22.22 -3.35 13.62
N ARG A 143 -21.82 -2.45 14.50
CA ARG A 143 -22.58 -2.11 15.70
C ARG A 143 -23.91 -1.48 15.34
N ILE A 144 -23.92 -0.47 14.47
CA ILE A 144 -25.13 0.23 14.01
C ILE A 144 -26.10 -0.74 13.34
N ILE A 145 -25.63 -1.66 12.51
CA ILE A 145 -26.47 -2.71 11.90
C ILE A 145 -27.17 -3.54 12.99
N LYS A 146 -26.44 -3.99 14.00
CA LYS A 146 -26.97 -4.86 15.06
C LYS A 146 -27.89 -4.12 16.03
N GLU A 147 -27.53 -2.92 16.42
CA GLU A 147 -28.20 -2.15 17.46
C GLU A 147 -29.52 -1.54 16.95
N TYR A 148 -29.50 -0.99 15.74
CA TYR A 148 -30.65 -0.31 15.15
C TYR A 148 -31.32 -1.11 14.03
N ASN A 149 -30.91 -2.35 13.79
CA ASN A 149 -31.43 -3.23 12.75
C ASN A 149 -31.51 -2.57 11.36
N LEU A 150 -30.49 -1.77 11.04
CA LEU A 150 -30.37 -1.10 9.73
C LEU A 150 -29.83 -2.06 8.66
N SER A 151 -30.13 -1.74 7.40
CA SER A 151 -29.50 -2.42 6.27
C SER A 151 -28.00 -2.05 6.20
N GLU A 152 -27.21 -2.95 5.62
CA GLU A 152 -25.76 -2.73 5.44
C GLU A 152 -25.48 -1.45 4.62
N ASP A 153 -26.30 -1.17 3.61
CA ASP A 153 -26.16 0.02 2.77
C ASP A 153 -26.36 1.32 3.56
N LEU A 154 -27.43 1.41 4.36
CA LEU A 154 -27.72 2.58 5.19
C LEU A 154 -26.62 2.81 6.23
N ALA A 155 -26.21 1.76 6.94
CA ALA A 155 -25.14 1.86 7.93
C ALA A 155 -23.80 2.28 7.27
N SER A 156 -23.51 1.74 6.09
CA SER A 156 -22.31 2.13 5.32
C SER A 156 -22.34 3.59 4.88
N GLN A 157 -23.51 4.11 4.49
CA GLN A 157 -23.67 5.52 4.11
C GLN A 157 -23.49 6.45 5.31
N LEU A 158 -24.13 6.15 6.45
CA LEU A 158 -23.99 6.92 7.68
C LEU A 158 -22.52 7.05 8.13
N VAL A 159 -21.79 5.95 8.12
CA VAL A 159 -20.37 5.94 8.52
C VAL A 159 -19.51 6.70 7.53
N LYS A 160 -19.72 6.51 6.22
CA LYS A 160 -18.96 7.20 5.17
C LYS A 160 -19.18 8.72 5.14
N ARG A 161 -20.40 9.17 5.43
CA ARG A 161 -20.75 10.61 5.49
C ARG A 161 -20.37 11.25 6.82
N LEU A 162 -19.87 10.48 7.79
CA LEU A 162 -19.59 10.94 9.15
C LEU A 162 -20.84 11.43 9.89
N GLU A 163 -22.01 10.94 9.51
CA GLU A 163 -23.32 11.33 10.05
C GLU A 163 -23.79 10.37 11.16
N ALA A 164 -23.05 9.30 11.41
CA ALA A 164 -23.42 8.27 12.38
C ALA A 164 -23.59 8.80 13.80
N ASP A 165 -22.77 9.78 14.23
CA ASP A 165 -22.89 10.37 15.57
C ASP A 165 -24.15 11.21 15.70
N VAL A 166 -24.48 12.00 14.68
CA VAL A 166 -25.72 12.81 14.64
C VAL A 166 -26.96 11.90 14.60
N PHE A 167 -26.90 10.80 13.85
CA PHE A 167 -27.94 9.78 13.82
C PHE A 167 -28.21 9.20 15.22
N GLU A 168 -27.17 8.82 15.94
CA GLU A 168 -27.28 8.26 17.29
C GLU A 168 -27.78 9.31 18.30
N GLU A 169 -27.35 10.56 18.19
CA GLU A 169 -27.85 11.68 19.00
C GLU A 169 -29.37 11.89 18.82
N ILE A 170 -29.84 11.91 17.57
CA ILE A 170 -31.29 12.03 17.27
C ILE A 170 -32.08 10.91 17.91
N LEU A 171 -31.61 9.65 17.81
CA LEU A 171 -32.33 8.50 18.39
C LEU A 171 -32.26 8.45 19.91
N THR A 172 -31.29 9.15 20.52
CA THR A 172 -31.22 9.30 21.98
C THR A 172 -32.24 10.33 22.47
N ASP A 173 -32.43 11.41 21.72
CA ASP A 173 -33.32 12.53 22.11
C ASP A 173 -34.80 12.29 21.75
N VAL A 174 -35.05 11.48 20.73
CA VAL A 174 -36.39 11.27 20.20
C VAL A 174 -36.68 9.79 19.95
N GLU A 175 -37.79 9.28 20.48
CA GLU A 175 -38.20 7.90 20.22
C GLU A 175 -38.87 7.79 18.83
N VAL A 176 -38.08 7.43 17.82
CA VAL A 176 -38.51 7.30 16.42
C VAL A 176 -37.91 6.04 15.79
N ASP A 177 -38.48 5.59 14.66
CA ASP A 177 -37.95 4.49 13.89
C ASP A 177 -36.54 4.88 13.31
N PRO A 178 -35.50 4.07 13.53
CA PRO A 178 -34.18 4.35 13.02
C PRO A 178 -34.07 4.43 11.48
N THR A 179 -34.85 3.65 10.76
CA THR A 179 -34.72 3.53 9.29
C THR A 179 -35.02 4.84 8.54
N PRO A 180 -36.12 5.57 8.83
CA PRO A 180 -36.36 6.88 8.23
C PRO A 180 -35.29 7.91 8.58
N VAL A 181 -34.77 7.92 9.81
CA VAL A 181 -33.74 8.86 10.25
C VAL A 181 -32.41 8.60 9.50
N ALA A 182 -32.07 7.33 9.33
CA ALA A 182 -30.87 6.94 8.58
C ALA A 182 -30.96 7.26 7.07
N SER A 183 -32.15 7.52 6.55
CA SER A 183 -32.40 7.79 5.12
C SER A 183 -32.41 9.29 4.77
N LEU A 184 -32.37 10.17 5.77
CA LEU A 184 -32.32 11.63 5.58
C LEU A 184 -30.94 12.09 5.14
#